data_e93051b9dbcf42555747cf8a2c269d16
#
_entry.id   e93051b9dbcf42555747cf8a2c269d16
#
_cell.length_a   1.000
_cell.length_b   1.000
_cell.length_c   1.000
_cell.angle_alpha   90.00
_cell.angle_beta   90.00
_cell.angle_gamma   90.00
#
_symmetry.space_group_name_H-M   'P 1'
#
loop_
_entity.id
_entity.type
_entity.pdbx_description
1 polymer ?
#
loop_
_entity_poly.entity_id
_entity_poly.type
_entity_poly.pdbx_seq_one_letter_code
_entity_poly.pdbx_strand_id
1 'polypeptide(L)'
;GHSLRAFGEKFNYNKINFKDFTEFSLEMLEYCIRDVKLTKKVYDLLQRQGKNFSQKSIDLEHDVARIIEKQVQTGFLFDSEKAHILLAKLQNKIDEVQSKVRETFPPLKIEETFIPKSNNKSRGYVKGVPFTKVKYQEFNLGSRQQIGERLMKLGWKPKKKTDKGHVIVDEKVLSEIKNIPEAELINEFLLLQKRIAMINSWIEAVAEDGRVHGRVITNGAITSRMSHQSPNMAQIPAVYSPYGKECRELWKVPSGYKLVGIDASGLELRILSHYMNNKEYIDEVINGDIHTTNQTLAGLESRDTAKTFIYAFIYGAGNKKLGSICGRNESYGKQIKERFLKSLPSLKRLRDRVDLACRKGYLKGIDQRNLII
;
A
#
# COMPACT_ATOMS: atom_id res chain seq x y z
N GLY A 1 -15.55 -8.54 13.78
CA GLY A 1 -15.42 -9.18 12.46
C GLY A 1 -16.71 -9.17 11.67
N HIS A 2 -16.62 -9.35 10.35
CA HIS A 2 -17.78 -9.33 9.43
C HIS A 2 -18.10 -10.74 8.90
N SER A 3 -17.53 -11.79 9.52
CA SER A 3 -17.86 -13.17 9.15
C SER A 3 -19.22 -13.58 9.69
N LEU A 4 -19.87 -14.56 9.03
CA LEU A 4 -21.13 -15.10 9.51
C LEU A 4 -21.00 -15.68 10.95
N ARG A 5 -19.83 -16.27 11.27
CA ARG A 5 -19.51 -16.72 12.63
C ARG A 5 -19.55 -15.57 13.66
N ALA A 6 -18.89 -14.43 13.35
CA ALA A 6 -18.89 -13.27 14.23
C ALA A 6 -20.29 -12.67 14.45
N PHE A 7 -21.15 -12.70 13.42
CA PHE A 7 -22.55 -12.33 13.57
C PHE A 7 -23.33 -13.36 14.39
N GLY A 8 -23.02 -14.65 14.26
CA GLY A 8 -23.60 -15.71 15.08
C GLY A 8 -23.34 -15.49 16.57
N GLU A 9 -22.11 -15.17 16.92
CA GLU A 9 -21.72 -14.81 18.30
C GLU A 9 -22.49 -13.56 18.79
N LYS A 10 -22.55 -12.52 17.95
CA LYS A 10 -23.27 -11.27 18.25
C LYS A 10 -24.78 -11.47 18.49
N PHE A 11 -25.39 -12.39 17.76
CA PHE A 11 -26.82 -12.72 17.89
C PHE A 11 -27.12 -13.81 18.94
N ASN A 12 -26.10 -14.35 19.58
CA ASN A 12 -26.22 -15.54 20.41
C ASN A 12 -26.91 -16.70 19.67
N TYR A 13 -26.58 -16.83 18.37
CA TYR A 13 -27.10 -17.82 17.44
C TYR A 13 -25.94 -18.40 16.62
N ASN A 14 -25.09 -19.18 17.26
CA ASN A 14 -23.82 -19.61 16.69
C ASN A 14 -23.98 -20.56 15.50
N LYS A 15 -23.00 -20.51 14.60
CA LYS A 15 -22.86 -21.51 13.52
C LYS A 15 -22.59 -22.89 14.09
N ILE A 16 -23.14 -23.90 13.44
CA ILE A 16 -22.76 -25.29 13.71
C ILE A 16 -21.35 -25.51 13.17
N ASN A 17 -20.53 -26.27 13.89
CA ASN A 17 -19.20 -26.64 13.42
C ASN A 17 -19.31 -27.93 12.58
N PHE A 18 -19.41 -27.78 11.25
CA PHE A 18 -19.50 -28.86 10.30
C PHE A 18 -18.34 -28.73 9.28
N LYS A 19 -17.74 -29.86 8.89
CA LYS A 19 -16.55 -29.90 8.03
C LYS A 19 -16.60 -30.94 6.93
N ASP A 20 -17.43 -31.96 7.05
CA ASP A 20 -17.53 -33.03 6.08
C ASP A 20 -18.62 -32.72 5.04
N PHE A 21 -18.18 -32.29 3.87
CA PHE A 21 -19.04 -32.00 2.72
C PHE A 21 -18.92 -33.05 1.60
N THR A 22 -18.39 -34.23 1.89
CA THR A 22 -18.15 -35.26 0.88
C THR A 22 -19.44 -35.91 0.41
N GLU A 23 -20.38 -36.17 1.34
CA GLU A 23 -21.68 -36.76 1.04
C GLU A 23 -22.79 -36.05 1.82
N PHE A 24 -24.03 -36.19 1.29
CA PHE A 24 -25.19 -35.62 1.95
C PHE A 24 -25.45 -36.32 3.29
N SER A 25 -25.62 -35.51 4.36
CA SER A 25 -26.04 -36.00 5.68
C SER A 25 -27.11 -35.07 6.32
N LEU A 26 -27.85 -35.60 7.31
CA LEU A 26 -28.82 -34.78 8.06
C LEU A 26 -28.13 -33.68 8.83
N GLU A 27 -26.91 -33.91 9.33
CA GLU A 27 -26.10 -32.89 9.97
C GLU A 27 -25.70 -31.76 8.98
N MET A 28 -25.36 -32.13 7.72
CA MET A 28 -25.11 -31.12 6.66
C MET A 28 -26.35 -30.28 6.39
N LEU A 29 -27.54 -30.91 6.34
CA LEU A 29 -28.81 -30.20 6.16
C LEU A 29 -29.06 -29.23 7.33
N GLU A 30 -28.88 -29.68 8.55
CA GLU A 30 -29.05 -28.83 9.74
C GLU A 30 -28.05 -27.64 9.75
N TYR A 31 -26.79 -27.88 9.40
CA TYR A 31 -25.79 -26.84 9.19
C TYR A 31 -26.26 -25.81 8.15
N CYS A 32 -26.72 -26.24 6.97
CA CYS A 32 -27.20 -25.37 5.93
C CYS A 32 -28.42 -24.53 6.40
N ILE A 33 -29.41 -25.16 7.05
CA ILE A 33 -30.57 -24.48 7.61
C ILE A 33 -30.14 -23.42 8.63
N ARG A 34 -29.18 -23.75 9.50
CA ARG A 34 -28.62 -22.81 10.50
C ARG A 34 -27.98 -21.61 9.83
N ASP A 35 -27.16 -21.81 8.81
CA ASP A 35 -26.49 -20.74 8.09
C ASP A 35 -27.46 -19.84 7.34
N VAL A 36 -28.50 -20.39 6.71
CA VAL A 36 -29.55 -19.61 6.04
C VAL A 36 -30.33 -18.75 7.05
N LYS A 37 -30.73 -19.33 8.19
CA LYS A 37 -31.44 -18.59 9.25
C LYS A 37 -30.55 -17.47 9.85
N LEU A 38 -29.28 -17.74 10.03
CA LEU A 38 -28.33 -16.74 10.52
C LEU A 38 -28.12 -15.62 9.48
N THR A 39 -27.97 -15.97 8.20
CA THR A 39 -27.87 -15.01 7.09
C THR A 39 -29.10 -14.11 7.02
N LYS A 40 -30.31 -14.65 7.21
CA LYS A 40 -31.54 -13.85 7.29
C LYS A 40 -31.51 -12.85 8.45
N LYS A 41 -31.03 -13.26 9.63
CA LYS A 41 -30.87 -12.34 10.77
C LYS A 41 -29.88 -11.20 10.47
N VAL A 42 -28.76 -11.52 9.78
CA VAL A 42 -27.78 -10.51 9.32
C VAL A 42 -28.44 -9.55 8.34
N TYR A 43 -29.15 -10.06 7.34
CA TYR A 43 -29.88 -9.25 6.38
C TYR A 43 -30.85 -8.28 7.06
N ASP A 44 -31.67 -8.76 7.99
CA ASP A 44 -32.65 -7.93 8.73
C ASP A 44 -31.95 -6.84 9.58
N LEU A 45 -30.78 -7.15 10.15
CA LEU A 45 -29.97 -6.17 10.85
C LEU A 45 -29.46 -5.09 9.90
N LEU A 46 -28.90 -5.51 8.75
CA LEU A 46 -28.35 -4.59 7.76
C LEU A 46 -29.43 -3.70 7.13
N GLN A 47 -30.63 -4.25 6.87
CA GLN A 47 -31.78 -3.45 6.40
C GLN A 47 -32.17 -2.37 7.40
N ARG A 48 -32.17 -2.68 8.69
CA ARG A 48 -32.46 -1.69 9.75
C ARG A 48 -31.36 -0.63 9.88
N GLN A 49 -30.09 -1.03 9.80
CA GLN A 49 -28.97 -0.10 9.88
C GLN A 49 -28.84 0.76 8.64
N GLY A 50 -29.15 0.20 7.46
CA GLY A 50 -29.11 0.86 6.17
C GLY A 50 -30.28 1.80 5.86
N LYS A 51 -31.26 1.96 6.76
CA LYS A 51 -32.48 2.73 6.51
C LYS A 51 -32.23 4.17 6.04
N ASN A 52 -31.13 4.77 6.47
CA ASN A 52 -30.72 6.13 6.08
C ASN A 52 -29.58 6.13 5.06
N PHE A 53 -29.23 4.98 4.52
CA PHE A 53 -28.19 4.86 3.49
C PHE A 53 -28.81 5.09 2.11
N SER A 54 -28.05 5.69 1.20
CA SER A 54 -28.54 5.97 -0.16
C SER A 54 -28.74 4.68 -0.94
N GLN A 55 -29.95 4.46 -1.46
CA GLN A 55 -30.23 3.33 -2.35
C GLN A 55 -29.35 3.38 -3.61
N LYS A 56 -29.10 4.60 -4.15
CA LYS A 56 -28.18 4.79 -5.29
C LYS A 56 -26.78 4.26 -5.03
N SER A 57 -26.27 4.42 -3.79
CA SER A 57 -24.95 3.88 -3.41
C SER A 57 -24.96 2.35 -3.35
N ILE A 58 -26.05 1.76 -2.86
CA ILE A 58 -26.20 0.30 -2.78
C ILE A 58 -26.27 -0.29 -4.19
N ASP A 59 -27.08 0.30 -5.07
CA ASP A 59 -27.23 -0.14 -6.46
C ASP A 59 -25.90 -0.01 -7.22
N LEU A 60 -25.20 1.11 -7.05
CA LEU A 60 -23.87 1.32 -7.65
C LEU A 60 -22.89 0.23 -7.22
N GLU A 61 -22.81 -0.10 -5.92
CA GLU A 61 -21.92 -1.15 -5.45
C GLU A 61 -22.27 -2.54 -5.99
N HIS A 62 -23.57 -2.85 -6.13
CA HIS A 62 -24.00 -4.10 -6.74
C HIS A 62 -23.63 -4.17 -8.22
N ASP A 63 -23.79 -3.08 -8.97
CA ASP A 63 -23.43 -3.02 -10.38
C ASP A 63 -21.91 -3.12 -10.57
N VAL A 64 -21.15 -2.41 -9.75
CA VAL A 64 -19.68 -2.51 -9.73
C VAL A 64 -19.25 -3.94 -9.37
N ALA A 65 -19.88 -4.58 -8.38
CA ALA A 65 -19.54 -5.95 -8.00
C ALA A 65 -19.75 -6.94 -9.16
N ARG A 66 -20.82 -6.78 -9.97
CA ARG A 66 -21.06 -7.61 -11.18
C ARG A 66 -19.99 -7.40 -12.25
N ILE A 67 -19.53 -6.15 -12.43
CA ILE A 67 -18.46 -5.82 -13.39
C ILE A 67 -17.15 -6.46 -12.92
N ILE A 68 -16.83 -6.29 -11.64
CA ILE A 68 -15.60 -6.85 -11.04
C ILE A 68 -15.62 -8.38 -11.08
N GLU A 69 -16.76 -9.02 -10.84
CA GLU A 69 -16.88 -10.48 -10.96
C GLU A 69 -16.52 -10.95 -12.38
N LYS A 70 -17.04 -10.29 -13.42
CA LYS A 70 -16.65 -10.59 -14.81
C LYS A 70 -15.15 -10.37 -15.06
N GLN A 71 -14.58 -9.31 -14.51
CA GLN A 71 -13.13 -9.05 -14.61
C GLN A 71 -12.32 -10.17 -13.96
N VAL A 72 -12.71 -10.61 -12.76
CA VAL A 72 -12.03 -11.71 -12.05
C VAL A 72 -12.18 -13.03 -12.82
N GLN A 73 -13.38 -13.35 -13.31
CA GLN A 73 -13.62 -14.55 -14.11
C GLN A 73 -12.84 -14.55 -15.43
N THR A 74 -12.71 -13.39 -16.08
CA THR A 74 -11.93 -13.27 -17.32
C THR A 74 -10.44 -13.42 -17.05
N GLY A 75 -9.91 -12.85 -15.97
CA GLY A 75 -8.49 -12.85 -15.66
C GLY A 75 -7.62 -12.16 -16.72
N PHE A 76 -6.32 -12.15 -16.48
CA PHE A 76 -5.32 -11.59 -17.41
C PHE A 76 -4.36 -12.68 -17.85
N LEU A 77 -4.20 -12.84 -19.17
CA LEU A 77 -3.27 -13.84 -19.73
C LEU A 77 -1.83 -13.48 -19.34
N PHE A 78 -1.12 -14.49 -18.83
CA PHE A 78 0.22 -14.32 -18.29
C PHE A 78 1.25 -15.16 -19.06
N ASP A 79 2.43 -14.63 -19.27
CA ASP A 79 3.53 -15.28 -19.96
C ASP A 79 4.46 -15.98 -18.95
N SER A 80 4.10 -17.17 -18.52
CA SER A 80 4.86 -17.93 -17.51
C SER A 80 6.28 -18.25 -17.96
N GLU A 81 6.48 -18.55 -19.24
CA GLU A 81 7.81 -18.83 -19.78
C GLU A 81 8.74 -17.60 -19.68
N LYS A 82 8.26 -16.47 -20.19
CA LYS A 82 8.99 -15.19 -20.08
C LYS A 82 9.21 -14.78 -18.61
N ALA A 83 8.26 -15.09 -17.74
CA ALA A 83 8.37 -14.82 -16.29
C ALA A 83 9.49 -15.62 -15.65
N HIS A 84 9.62 -16.93 -15.95
CA HIS A 84 10.71 -17.74 -15.45
C HIS A 84 12.08 -17.28 -15.95
N ILE A 85 12.17 -16.86 -17.22
CA ILE A 85 13.41 -16.28 -17.78
C ILE A 85 13.80 -15.00 -17.03
N LEU A 86 12.84 -14.09 -16.81
CA LEU A 86 13.06 -12.86 -16.05
C LEU A 86 13.44 -13.17 -14.59
N LEU A 87 12.77 -14.13 -13.97
CA LEU A 87 13.07 -14.55 -12.60
C LEU A 87 14.50 -15.07 -12.46
N ALA A 88 14.96 -15.93 -13.37
CA ALA A 88 16.33 -16.44 -13.40
C ALA A 88 17.36 -15.30 -13.54
N LYS A 89 17.10 -14.34 -14.43
CA LYS A 89 17.95 -13.15 -14.62
C LYS A 89 18.05 -12.33 -13.32
N LEU A 90 16.92 -12.10 -12.64
CA LEU A 90 16.88 -11.34 -11.38
C LEU A 90 17.55 -12.10 -10.24
N GLN A 91 17.41 -13.44 -10.21
CA GLN A 91 18.06 -14.30 -9.23
C GLN A 91 19.58 -14.24 -9.36
N ASN A 92 20.12 -14.38 -10.56
CA ASN A 92 21.56 -14.22 -10.81
C ASN A 92 22.05 -12.83 -10.35
N LYS A 93 21.27 -11.79 -10.65
CA LYS A 93 21.63 -10.41 -10.28
C LYS A 93 21.62 -10.20 -8.76
N ILE A 94 20.66 -10.74 -8.04
CA ILE A 94 20.59 -10.60 -6.57
C ILE A 94 21.74 -11.37 -5.91
N ASP A 95 22.16 -12.52 -6.46
CA ASP A 95 23.28 -13.30 -5.95
C ASP A 95 24.61 -12.55 -6.13
N GLU A 96 24.82 -11.88 -7.29
CA GLU A 96 25.95 -10.99 -7.51
C GLU A 96 26.00 -9.82 -6.49
N VAL A 97 24.84 -9.16 -6.30
CA VAL A 97 24.73 -8.04 -5.34
C VAL A 97 24.96 -8.53 -3.92
N GLN A 98 24.41 -9.70 -3.55
CA GLN A 98 24.59 -10.29 -2.24
C GLN A 98 26.07 -10.64 -1.96
N SER A 99 26.79 -11.14 -2.95
CA SER A 99 28.22 -11.42 -2.84
C SER A 99 29.03 -10.15 -2.58
N LYS A 100 28.77 -9.08 -3.34
CA LYS A 100 29.39 -7.76 -3.13
C LYS A 100 29.10 -7.19 -1.74
N VAL A 101 27.85 -7.36 -1.26
CA VAL A 101 27.47 -6.91 0.09
C VAL A 101 28.20 -7.71 1.17
N ARG A 102 28.39 -9.02 1.00
CA ARG A 102 29.16 -9.84 1.96
C ARG A 102 30.63 -9.44 2.02
N GLU A 103 31.23 -9.11 0.90
CA GLU A 103 32.61 -8.59 0.84
C GLU A 103 32.71 -7.23 1.58
N THR A 104 31.75 -6.35 1.35
CA THR A 104 31.70 -5.00 1.94
C THR A 104 31.37 -5.03 3.44
N PHE A 105 30.53 -5.95 3.88
CA PHE A 105 30.05 -6.07 5.25
C PHE A 105 30.39 -7.44 5.85
N PRO A 106 31.63 -7.64 6.29
CA PRO A 106 32.03 -8.90 6.93
C PRO A 106 31.22 -9.17 8.21
N PRO A 107 31.17 -10.43 8.68
CA PRO A 107 30.51 -10.79 9.92
C PRO A 107 30.97 -9.94 11.10
N LEU A 108 30.03 -9.48 11.92
CA LEU A 108 30.34 -8.74 13.14
C LEU A 108 30.75 -9.69 14.25
N LYS A 109 31.92 -9.44 14.84
CA LYS A 109 32.33 -10.09 16.09
C LYS A 109 31.47 -9.52 17.22
N ILE A 110 30.70 -10.39 17.88
CA ILE A 110 29.89 -10.05 19.06
C ILE A 110 30.53 -10.76 20.26
N GLU A 111 30.90 -10.02 21.26
CA GLU A 111 31.46 -10.52 22.52
C GLU A 111 30.38 -10.40 23.62
N GLU A 112 29.95 -11.54 24.16
CA GLU A 112 29.02 -11.60 25.28
C GLU A 112 29.77 -12.09 26.52
N THR A 113 30.00 -11.23 27.48
CA THR A 113 30.62 -11.64 28.77
C THR A 113 29.52 -11.99 29.76
N PHE A 114 29.57 -13.20 30.33
CA PHE A 114 28.66 -13.64 31.37
C PHE A 114 29.41 -14.37 32.49
N ILE A 115 28.82 -14.44 33.67
CA ILE A 115 29.36 -15.19 34.80
C ILE A 115 28.68 -16.55 34.88
N PRO A 116 29.41 -17.67 34.62
CA PRO A 116 28.83 -19.01 34.68
C PRO A 116 28.37 -19.37 36.09
N LYS A 117 27.18 -19.94 36.21
CA LYS A 117 26.61 -20.43 37.46
C LYS A 117 27.13 -21.82 37.88
N SER A 118 27.80 -22.52 36.98
CA SER A 118 28.37 -23.86 37.18
C SER A 118 29.66 -24.04 36.37
N ASN A 119 30.51 -24.96 36.79
CA ASN A 119 31.68 -25.38 36.02
C ASN A 119 31.27 -26.18 34.78
N ASN A 120 31.89 -25.93 33.64
CA ASN A 120 31.71 -26.73 32.43
C ASN A 120 33.07 -26.86 31.71
N LYS A 121 33.73 -28.00 31.92
CA LYS A 121 35.07 -28.26 31.37
C LYS A 121 35.07 -28.28 29.83
N SER A 122 34.05 -28.81 29.18
CA SER A 122 33.99 -28.90 27.71
C SER A 122 33.84 -27.52 27.04
N ARG A 123 33.30 -26.52 27.76
CA ARG A 123 33.12 -25.14 27.27
C ARG A 123 34.10 -24.16 27.91
N GLY A 124 34.99 -24.61 28.78
CA GLY A 124 35.95 -23.77 29.47
C GLY A 124 35.35 -22.83 30.55
N TYR A 125 34.14 -23.14 31.06
CA TYR A 125 33.47 -22.30 32.05
C TYR A 125 33.91 -22.65 33.48
N VAL A 126 34.26 -21.61 34.24
CA VAL A 126 34.53 -21.72 35.69
C VAL A 126 33.45 -20.93 36.42
N LYS A 127 32.80 -21.56 37.41
CA LYS A 127 31.77 -20.93 38.24
C LYS A 127 32.28 -19.62 38.87
N GLY A 128 31.56 -18.53 38.69
CA GLY A 128 31.85 -17.23 39.28
C GLY A 128 32.94 -16.43 38.56
N VAL A 129 33.61 -16.99 37.53
CA VAL A 129 34.61 -16.29 36.73
C VAL A 129 33.97 -15.78 35.43
N PRO A 130 34.13 -14.48 35.10
CA PRO A 130 33.62 -13.94 33.84
C PRO A 130 34.17 -14.71 32.63
N PHE A 131 33.30 -15.10 31.74
CA PHE A 131 33.66 -15.79 30.50
C PHE A 131 33.11 -15.00 29.30
N THR A 132 33.96 -14.67 28.34
CA THR A 132 33.58 -13.96 27.14
C THR A 132 33.37 -14.95 26.01
N LYS A 133 32.12 -15.07 25.58
CA LYS A 133 31.70 -15.85 24.39
C LYS A 133 31.80 -14.98 23.16
N VAL A 134 32.58 -15.41 22.18
CA VAL A 134 32.68 -14.75 20.88
C VAL A 134 31.73 -15.43 19.89
N LYS A 135 30.89 -14.65 19.26
CA LYS A 135 30.03 -15.06 18.15
C LYS A 135 30.26 -14.17 16.93
N TYR A 136 30.16 -14.73 15.75
CA TYR A 136 30.17 -13.96 14.51
C TYR A 136 28.74 -13.88 13.98
N GLN A 137 28.24 -12.67 13.76
CA GLN A 137 26.92 -12.42 13.21
C GLN A 137 27.05 -12.06 11.74
N GLU A 138 26.55 -12.94 10.87
CA GLU A 138 26.40 -12.67 9.45
C GLU A 138 25.47 -11.49 9.22
N PHE A 139 25.72 -10.71 8.16
CA PHE A 139 24.84 -9.62 7.78
C PHE A 139 23.59 -10.16 7.04
N ASN A 140 22.45 -10.08 7.67
CA ASN A 140 21.18 -10.44 7.08
C ASN A 140 20.53 -9.23 6.37
N LEU A 141 20.63 -9.20 5.05
CA LEU A 141 20.02 -8.17 4.20
C LEU A 141 18.47 -8.15 4.24
N GLY A 142 17.81 -9.21 4.69
CA GLY A 142 16.37 -9.23 4.97
C GLY A 142 15.98 -8.48 6.25
N SER A 143 16.95 -8.21 7.15
CA SER A 143 16.72 -7.55 8.44
C SER A 143 16.89 -6.04 8.34
N ARG A 144 15.78 -5.30 8.32
CA ARG A 144 15.79 -3.83 8.33
C ARG A 144 16.55 -3.25 9.53
N GLN A 145 16.51 -3.94 10.68
CA GLN A 145 17.24 -3.55 11.87
C GLN A 145 18.76 -3.64 11.63
N GLN A 146 19.25 -4.78 11.14
CA GLN A 146 20.68 -4.96 10.87
C GLN A 146 21.18 -3.99 9.79
N ILE A 147 20.39 -3.73 8.75
CA ILE A 147 20.72 -2.71 7.74
C ILE A 147 20.90 -1.35 8.41
N GLY A 148 19.95 -0.92 9.25
CA GLY A 148 20.04 0.33 9.97
C GLY A 148 21.30 0.42 10.86
N GLU A 149 21.58 -0.64 11.64
CA GLU A 149 22.75 -0.72 12.51
C GLU A 149 24.09 -0.63 11.74
N ARG A 150 24.18 -1.35 10.59
CA ARG A 150 25.38 -1.31 9.73
C ARG A 150 25.58 0.07 9.10
N LEU A 151 24.53 0.69 8.56
CA LEU A 151 24.62 2.03 7.98
C LEU A 151 24.94 3.11 9.03
N MET A 152 24.41 2.99 10.25
CA MET A 152 24.76 3.91 11.34
C MET A 152 26.24 3.80 11.74
N LYS A 153 26.83 2.60 11.71
CA LYS A 153 28.28 2.42 11.92
C LYS A 153 29.14 3.08 10.84
N LEU A 154 28.58 3.24 9.62
CA LEU A 154 29.21 3.98 8.52
C LEU A 154 28.90 5.50 8.56
N GLY A 155 28.29 5.98 9.65
CA GLY A 155 28.00 7.41 9.83
C GLY A 155 26.63 7.88 9.38
N TRP A 156 25.72 6.96 9.01
CA TRP A 156 24.36 7.35 8.70
C TRP A 156 23.60 7.82 9.94
N LYS A 157 22.96 8.97 9.83
CA LYS A 157 22.10 9.55 10.88
C LYS A 157 20.62 9.45 10.45
N PRO A 158 19.84 8.47 10.99
CA PRO A 158 18.46 8.27 10.60
C PRO A 158 17.57 9.44 11.03
N LYS A 159 16.82 10.00 10.09
CA LYS A 159 15.89 11.12 10.33
C LYS A 159 14.53 10.68 10.86
N LYS A 160 14.17 9.41 10.70
CA LYS A 160 12.85 8.87 11.02
C LYS A 160 12.93 7.54 11.75
N LYS A 161 12.06 7.36 12.74
CA LYS A 161 11.87 6.12 13.48
C LYS A 161 10.38 5.74 13.46
N THR A 162 10.09 4.46 13.66
CA THR A 162 8.74 3.95 13.92
C THR A 162 8.27 4.37 15.31
N ASP A 163 6.97 4.25 15.60
CA ASP A 163 6.41 4.52 16.93
C ASP A 163 7.06 3.66 18.04
N LYS A 164 7.61 2.50 17.67
CA LYS A 164 8.37 1.62 18.56
C LYS A 164 9.87 1.96 18.67
N GLY A 165 10.30 3.08 18.07
CA GLY A 165 11.69 3.57 18.14
C GLY A 165 12.66 2.91 17.14
N HIS A 166 12.23 1.95 16.31
CA HIS A 166 13.08 1.34 15.29
C HIS A 166 13.33 2.29 14.12
N VAL A 167 14.54 2.25 13.58
CA VAL A 167 14.93 3.04 12.41
C VAL A 167 14.14 2.57 11.18
N ILE A 168 13.60 3.53 10.42
CA ILE A 168 12.92 3.24 9.16
C ILE A 168 13.98 3.06 8.08
N VAL A 169 13.99 1.88 7.45
CA VAL A 169 14.84 1.54 6.32
C VAL A 169 13.95 1.05 5.17
N ASP A 170 13.78 1.89 4.17
CA ASP A 170 13.05 1.59 2.93
C ASP A 170 13.81 2.12 1.70
N GLU A 171 13.37 1.75 0.51
CA GLU A 171 13.96 2.16 -0.77
C GLU A 171 14.15 3.69 -0.86
N LYS A 172 13.17 4.46 -0.37
CA LYS A 172 13.21 5.91 -0.40
C LYS A 172 14.27 6.47 0.54
N VAL A 173 14.34 5.96 1.78
CA VAL A 173 15.33 6.37 2.76
C VAL A 173 16.73 6.03 2.27
N LEU A 174 16.95 4.83 1.73
CA LEU A 174 18.23 4.41 1.19
C LEU A 174 18.67 5.26 -0.02
N SER A 175 17.75 5.61 -0.91
CA SER A 175 18.04 6.46 -2.07
C SER A 175 18.42 7.91 -1.69
N GLU A 176 18.06 8.37 -0.49
CA GLU A 176 18.44 9.69 0.04
C GLU A 176 19.86 9.70 0.65
N ILE A 177 20.49 8.52 0.89
CA ILE A 177 21.82 8.38 1.47
C ILE A 177 22.87 8.47 0.35
N LYS A 178 23.45 9.67 0.13
CA LYS A 178 24.41 9.90 -0.96
C LYS A 178 25.88 9.78 -0.54
N ASN A 179 26.13 9.85 0.75
CA ASN A 179 27.49 9.84 1.33
C ASN A 179 27.98 8.44 1.75
N ILE A 180 27.19 7.40 1.54
CA ILE A 180 27.51 6.00 1.88
C ILE A 180 27.20 5.14 0.64
N PRO A 181 28.20 4.83 -0.20
CA PRO A 181 27.99 4.04 -1.43
C PRO A 181 27.35 2.67 -1.19
N GLU A 182 27.63 2.07 -0.05
CA GLU A 182 27.09 0.77 0.35
C GLU A 182 25.56 0.78 0.49
N ALA A 183 24.97 1.93 0.75
CA ALA A 183 23.51 2.08 0.80
C ALA A 183 22.87 1.81 -0.55
N GLU A 184 23.54 2.08 -1.66
CA GLU A 184 23.07 1.81 -3.02
C GLU A 184 23.01 0.29 -3.28
N LEU A 185 24.04 -0.47 -2.89
CA LEU A 185 24.03 -1.93 -2.99
C LEU A 185 22.88 -2.56 -2.20
N ILE A 186 22.65 -2.07 -0.98
CA ILE A 186 21.53 -2.55 -0.15
C ILE A 186 20.20 -2.20 -0.81
N ASN A 187 20.07 -1.00 -1.36
CA ASN A 187 18.85 -0.57 -2.06
C ASN A 187 18.57 -1.43 -3.31
N GLU A 188 19.61 -1.74 -4.09
CA GLU A 188 19.50 -2.64 -5.25
C GLU A 188 19.06 -4.04 -4.83
N PHE A 189 19.65 -4.60 -3.77
CA PHE A 189 19.24 -5.89 -3.21
C PHE A 189 17.76 -5.91 -2.83
N LEU A 190 17.27 -4.91 -2.10
CA LEU A 190 15.89 -4.83 -1.66
C LEU A 190 14.92 -4.68 -2.82
N LEU A 191 15.29 -3.92 -3.85
CA LEU A 191 14.52 -3.79 -5.08
C LEU A 191 14.40 -5.13 -5.80
N LEU A 192 15.52 -5.84 -6.01
CA LEU A 192 15.54 -7.15 -6.65
C LEU A 192 14.72 -8.17 -5.87
N GLN A 193 14.87 -8.23 -4.55
CA GLN A 193 14.08 -9.10 -3.68
C GLN A 193 12.58 -8.86 -3.84
N LYS A 194 12.17 -7.59 -3.90
CA LYS A 194 10.76 -7.21 -4.10
C LYS A 194 10.25 -7.62 -5.49
N ARG A 195 11.07 -7.47 -6.54
CA ARG A 195 10.69 -7.89 -7.90
C ARG A 195 10.56 -9.40 -8.01
N ILE A 196 11.51 -10.14 -7.46
CA ILE A 196 11.49 -11.60 -7.40
C ILE A 196 10.24 -12.10 -6.66
N ALA A 197 9.96 -11.58 -5.48
CA ALA A 197 8.78 -11.96 -4.71
C ALA A 197 7.47 -11.67 -5.45
N MET A 198 7.40 -10.55 -6.17
CA MET A 198 6.25 -10.16 -6.97
C MET A 198 6.04 -11.11 -8.15
N ILE A 199 7.08 -11.42 -8.92
CA ILE A 199 7.00 -12.32 -10.07
C ILE A 199 6.63 -13.74 -9.61
N ASN A 200 7.21 -14.24 -8.52
CA ASN A 200 6.84 -15.53 -7.93
C ASN A 200 5.35 -15.56 -7.57
N SER A 201 4.84 -14.50 -6.92
CA SER A 201 3.41 -14.43 -6.56
C SER A 201 2.48 -14.44 -7.78
N TRP A 202 2.92 -13.94 -8.92
CA TRP A 202 2.18 -14.00 -10.18
C TRP A 202 2.22 -15.40 -10.79
N ILE A 203 3.40 -16.03 -10.84
CA ILE A 203 3.57 -17.39 -11.33
C ILE A 203 2.70 -18.38 -10.54
N GLU A 204 2.72 -18.28 -9.20
CA GLU A 204 1.93 -19.11 -8.29
C GLU A 204 0.41 -18.91 -8.47
N ALA A 205 -0.01 -17.73 -8.95
CA ALA A 205 -1.41 -17.39 -9.15
C ALA A 205 -1.95 -17.74 -10.55
N VAL A 206 -1.12 -18.27 -11.45
CA VAL A 206 -1.56 -18.67 -12.79
C VAL A 206 -2.45 -19.90 -12.69
N ALA A 207 -3.68 -19.79 -13.20
CA ALA A 207 -4.63 -20.87 -13.28
C ALA A 207 -4.38 -21.78 -14.51
N GLU A 208 -5.12 -22.89 -14.61
CA GLU A 208 -5.00 -23.86 -15.71
C GLU A 208 -5.24 -23.25 -17.11
N ASP A 209 -6.03 -22.19 -17.19
CA ASP A 209 -6.29 -21.44 -18.42
C ASP A 209 -5.16 -20.47 -18.82
N GLY A 210 -4.03 -20.47 -18.08
CA GLY A 210 -2.89 -19.60 -18.31
C GLY A 210 -3.12 -18.15 -17.89
N ARG A 211 -4.14 -17.87 -17.08
CA ARG A 211 -4.52 -16.53 -16.65
C ARG A 211 -4.35 -16.35 -15.14
N VAL A 212 -4.20 -15.11 -14.75
CA VAL A 212 -4.19 -14.70 -13.34
C VAL A 212 -5.51 -14.01 -13.02
N HIS A 213 -6.26 -14.56 -12.06
CA HIS A 213 -7.57 -14.10 -11.61
C HIS A 213 -7.45 -13.33 -10.30
N GLY A 214 -6.76 -12.18 -10.34
CA GLY A 214 -6.55 -11.35 -9.16
C GLY A 214 -7.86 -10.85 -8.56
N ARG A 215 -8.03 -11.02 -7.26
CA ARG A 215 -9.23 -10.62 -6.54
C ARG A 215 -9.26 -9.10 -6.29
N VAL A 216 -10.42 -8.48 -6.54
CA VAL A 216 -10.69 -7.08 -6.23
C VAL A 216 -11.78 -7.00 -5.17
N ILE A 217 -11.53 -6.19 -4.13
CA ILE A 217 -12.52 -5.86 -3.10
C ILE A 217 -13.01 -4.44 -3.39
N THR A 218 -14.27 -4.29 -3.78
CA THR A 218 -14.84 -3.02 -4.29
C THR A 218 -14.79 -1.89 -3.25
N ASN A 219 -15.01 -2.19 -1.97
CA ASN A 219 -14.90 -1.25 -0.83
C ASN A 219 -13.75 -1.63 0.11
N GLY A 220 -12.55 -1.89 -0.43
CA GLY A 220 -11.42 -2.39 0.35
C GLY A 220 -10.74 -1.36 1.25
N ALA A 221 -10.93 -0.08 1.00
CA ALA A 221 -10.37 1.01 1.80
C ALA A 221 -11.48 1.84 2.48
N ILE A 222 -11.14 2.47 3.61
CA ILE A 222 -12.05 3.36 4.34
C ILE A 222 -12.57 4.54 3.47
N THR A 223 -11.81 4.90 2.43
CA THR A 223 -12.18 5.92 1.44
C THR A 223 -13.06 5.38 0.31
N SER A 224 -13.58 4.16 0.42
CA SER A 224 -14.33 3.43 -0.62
C SER A 224 -13.54 3.17 -1.91
N ARG A 225 -12.21 3.24 -1.87
CA ARG A 225 -11.37 2.78 -2.99
C ARG A 225 -11.31 1.26 -3.02
N MET A 226 -11.21 0.71 -4.22
CA MET A 226 -10.97 -0.71 -4.42
C MET A 226 -9.58 -1.11 -3.91
N SER A 227 -9.45 -2.31 -3.39
CA SER A 227 -8.17 -2.94 -3.09
C SER A 227 -8.02 -4.24 -3.86
N HIS A 228 -6.76 -4.61 -4.14
CA HIS A 228 -6.41 -5.79 -4.92
C HIS A 228 -5.62 -6.77 -4.06
N GLN A 229 -5.90 -8.07 -4.23
CA GLN A 229 -5.19 -9.15 -3.52
C GLN A 229 -5.20 -10.46 -4.32
N SER A 230 -4.29 -11.34 -4.00
CA SER A 230 -4.24 -12.71 -4.50
C SER A 230 -4.18 -12.87 -6.04
N PRO A 231 -3.21 -12.25 -6.74
CA PRO A 231 -2.21 -11.29 -6.30
C PRO A 231 -2.69 -9.83 -6.41
N ASN A 232 -1.90 -8.89 -5.86
CA ASN A 232 -2.19 -7.46 -6.01
C ASN A 232 -1.81 -6.96 -7.40
N MET A 233 -2.79 -6.93 -8.31
CA MET A 233 -2.61 -6.50 -9.71
C MET A 233 -2.42 -4.98 -9.87
N ALA A 234 -2.80 -4.17 -8.88
CA ALA A 234 -2.64 -2.71 -8.94
C ALA A 234 -1.21 -2.24 -8.67
N GLN A 235 -0.30 -3.13 -8.24
CA GLN A 235 1.09 -2.78 -7.92
C GLN A 235 2.11 -3.21 -8.97
N ILE A 236 1.69 -3.52 -10.20
CA ILE A 236 2.62 -3.79 -11.30
C ILE A 236 3.49 -2.54 -11.52
N PRO A 237 4.84 -2.68 -11.53
CA PRO A 237 5.73 -1.53 -11.59
C PRO A 237 5.48 -0.65 -12.82
N ALA A 238 5.68 0.66 -12.68
CA ALA A 238 5.60 1.59 -13.80
C ALA A 238 6.73 1.31 -14.81
N VAL A 239 6.49 1.58 -16.09
CA VAL A 239 7.45 1.31 -17.19
C VAL A 239 8.83 1.94 -16.94
N TYR A 240 8.85 3.14 -16.35
CA TYR A 240 10.08 3.88 -16.04
C TYR A 240 10.80 3.42 -14.76
N SER A 241 10.18 2.55 -13.97
CA SER A 241 10.83 1.98 -12.77
C SER A 241 11.74 0.82 -13.14
N PRO A 242 12.78 0.52 -12.35
CA PRO A 242 13.67 -0.61 -12.63
C PRO A 242 12.88 -1.92 -12.79
N TYR A 243 13.13 -2.61 -13.90
CA TYR A 243 12.43 -3.83 -14.36
C TYR A 243 10.91 -3.65 -14.57
N GLY A 244 10.44 -2.40 -14.67
CA GLY A 244 9.02 -2.13 -14.84
C GLY A 244 8.50 -2.53 -16.20
N LYS A 245 9.27 -2.26 -17.26
CA LYS A 245 8.95 -2.67 -18.63
C LYS A 245 8.85 -4.20 -18.73
N GLU A 246 9.87 -4.91 -18.25
CA GLU A 246 9.93 -6.37 -18.27
C GLU A 246 8.76 -7.00 -17.49
N CYS A 247 8.43 -6.46 -16.31
CA CYS A 247 7.29 -6.91 -15.53
C CYS A 247 5.95 -6.71 -16.25
N ARG A 248 5.79 -5.61 -16.99
CA ARG A 248 4.56 -5.34 -17.75
C ARG A 248 4.43 -6.21 -18.99
N GLU A 249 5.53 -6.54 -19.63
CA GLU A 249 5.56 -7.41 -20.80
C GLU A 249 5.24 -8.89 -20.50
N LEU A 250 5.11 -9.27 -19.22
CA LEU A 250 4.58 -10.57 -18.80
C LEU A 250 3.06 -10.70 -18.97
N TRP A 251 2.37 -9.56 -19.07
CA TRP A 251 0.92 -9.49 -19.23
C TRP A 251 0.60 -9.31 -20.70
N LYS A 252 -0.10 -10.29 -21.26
CA LYS A 252 -0.39 -10.33 -22.70
C LYS A 252 -1.88 -10.51 -22.96
N VAL A 253 -2.27 -10.41 -24.20
CA VAL A 253 -3.61 -10.68 -24.69
C VAL A 253 -3.56 -11.82 -25.72
N PRO A 254 -4.65 -12.56 -25.93
CA PRO A 254 -4.72 -13.55 -26.99
C PRO A 254 -4.46 -12.93 -28.37
N SER A 255 -4.04 -13.76 -29.34
CA SER A 255 -3.88 -13.33 -30.72
C SER A 255 -5.17 -12.71 -31.26
N GLY A 256 -5.07 -11.60 -31.98
CA GLY A 256 -6.22 -10.84 -32.48
C GLY A 256 -6.85 -9.85 -31.50
N TYR A 257 -6.45 -9.85 -30.23
CA TYR A 257 -6.93 -8.91 -29.20
C TYR A 257 -5.93 -7.78 -28.96
N LYS A 258 -6.42 -6.68 -28.38
CA LYS A 258 -5.62 -5.55 -27.95
C LYS A 258 -5.91 -5.24 -26.47
N LEU A 259 -4.88 -4.88 -25.72
CA LEU A 259 -5.04 -4.32 -24.38
C LEU A 259 -5.35 -2.83 -24.52
N VAL A 260 -6.50 -2.40 -24.00
CA VAL A 260 -6.93 -1.00 -23.98
C VAL A 260 -6.81 -0.47 -22.57
N GLY A 261 -6.07 0.62 -22.39
CA GLY A 261 -5.95 1.35 -21.12
C GLY A 261 -6.76 2.65 -21.20
N ILE A 262 -7.57 2.91 -20.16
CA ILE A 262 -8.32 4.16 -20.01
C ILE A 262 -7.99 4.76 -18.64
N ASP A 263 -7.59 6.03 -18.62
CA ASP A 263 -7.29 6.78 -17.41
C ASP A 263 -8.08 8.10 -17.40
N ALA A 264 -8.65 8.45 -16.24
CA ALA A 264 -9.37 9.70 -16.08
C ALA A 264 -8.39 10.84 -15.75
N SER A 265 -8.09 11.65 -16.74
CA SER A 265 -7.15 12.77 -16.61
C SER A 265 -7.56 13.76 -15.51
N GLY A 266 -6.68 13.94 -14.50
CA GLY A 266 -6.85 14.92 -13.44
C GLY A 266 -8.12 14.73 -12.60
N LEU A 267 -8.58 13.49 -12.40
CA LEU A 267 -9.86 13.17 -11.78
C LEU A 267 -10.07 13.91 -10.45
N GLU A 268 -9.09 13.89 -9.56
CA GLU A 268 -9.18 14.53 -8.24
C GLU A 268 -9.37 16.07 -8.35
N LEU A 269 -8.68 16.71 -9.28
CA LEU A 269 -8.83 18.15 -9.51
C LEU A 269 -10.20 18.49 -10.12
N ARG A 270 -10.70 17.66 -11.02
CA ARG A 270 -12.05 17.82 -11.61
C ARG A 270 -13.14 17.70 -10.55
N ILE A 271 -13.04 16.71 -9.68
CA ILE A 271 -14.00 16.53 -8.57
C ILE A 271 -13.87 17.67 -7.54
N LEU A 272 -12.63 18.09 -7.20
CA LEU A 272 -12.40 19.22 -6.32
C LEU A 272 -13.04 20.51 -6.89
N SER A 273 -12.81 20.82 -8.16
CA SER A 273 -13.38 22.00 -8.83
C SER A 273 -14.92 21.97 -8.86
N HIS A 274 -15.52 20.79 -9.05
CA HIS A 274 -16.96 20.61 -8.95
C HIS A 274 -17.49 21.00 -7.57
N TYR A 275 -16.89 20.47 -6.50
CA TYR A 275 -17.30 20.81 -5.13
C TYR A 275 -17.02 22.26 -4.72
N MET A 276 -16.00 22.88 -5.31
CA MET A 276 -15.70 24.32 -5.11
C MET A 276 -16.74 25.20 -5.78
N ASN A 277 -17.41 24.73 -6.82
CA ASN A 277 -18.40 25.48 -7.62
C ASN A 277 -17.86 26.86 -8.07
N ASN A 278 -16.63 26.87 -8.61
CA ASN A 278 -15.97 28.05 -9.15
C ASN A 278 -15.79 27.88 -10.65
N LYS A 279 -16.56 28.64 -11.45
CA LYS A 279 -16.60 28.53 -12.90
C LYS A 279 -15.24 28.74 -13.56
N GLU A 280 -14.49 29.75 -13.12
CA GLU A 280 -13.17 30.09 -13.67
C GLU A 280 -12.18 28.94 -13.41
N TYR A 281 -12.17 28.41 -12.19
CA TYR A 281 -11.29 27.29 -11.83
C TYR A 281 -11.70 25.99 -12.56
N ILE A 282 -13.00 25.78 -12.77
CA ILE A 282 -13.52 24.64 -13.56
C ILE A 282 -13.03 24.75 -15.00
N ASP A 283 -13.13 25.94 -15.61
CA ASP A 283 -12.69 26.18 -16.98
C ASP A 283 -11.19 25.93 -17.14
N GLU A 284 -10.37 26.42 -16.19
CA GLU A 284 -8.94 26.12 -16.16
C GLU A 284 -8.63 24.62 -16.03
N VAL A 285 -9.41 23.87 -15.26
CA VAL A 285 -9.23 22.41 -15.11
C VAL A 285 -9.58 21.65 -16.38
N ILE A 286 -10.57 22.16 -17.15
CA ILE A 286 -11.06 21.48 -18.36
C ILE A 286 -10.29 21.90 -19.60
N ASN A 287 -10.06 23.19 -19.79
CA ASN A 287 -9.60 23.79 -21.02
C ASN A 287 -8.23 24.45 -20.92
N GLY A 288 -7.75 24.73 -19.69
CA GLY A 288 -6.49 25.45 -19.44
C GLY A 288 -5.35 24.57 -18.91
N ASP A 289 -4.35 25.25 -18.31
CA ASP A 289 -3.26 24.60 -17.57
C ASP A 289 -3.39 24.88 -16.06
N ILE A 290 -4.19 24.07 -15.40
CA ILE A 290 -4.47 24.19 -13.97
C ILE A 290 -3.22 24.17 -13.09
N HIS A 291 -2.13 23.53 -13.53
CA HIS A 291 -0.89 23.47 -12.76
C HIS A 291 -0.16 24.83 -12.79
N THR A 292 -0.16 25.53 -13.92
CA THR A 292 0.34 26.90 -14.03
C THR A 292 -0.52 27.87 -13.25
N THR A 293 -1.84 27.72 -13.29
CA THR A 293 -2.77 28.51 -12.47
C THR A 293 -2.50 28.29 -10.97
N ASN A 294 -2.36 27.05 -10.53
CA ASN A 294 -2.02 26.73 -9.14
C ASN A 294 -0.62 27.23 -8.73
N GLN A 295 0.35 27.24 -9.66
CA GLN A 295 1.67 27.83 -9.44
C GLN A 295 1.54 29.31 -9.06
N THR A 296 0.80 30.07 -9.86
CA THR A 296 0.56 31.49 -9.64
C THR A 296 -0.19 31.74 -8.32
N LEU A 297 -1.29 31.01 -8.07
CA LEU A 297 -2.12 31.16 -6.87
C LEU A 297 -1.35 30.86 -5.58
N ALA A 298 -0.48 29.88 -5.58
CA ALA A 298 0.35 29.51 -4.42
C ALA A 298 1.67 30.31 -4.37
N GLY A 299 2.07 30.98 -5.45
CA GLY A 299 3.34 31.70 -5.58
C GLY A 299 4.54 30.75 -5.56
N LEU A 300 4.48 29.67 -6.35
CA LEU A 300 5.50 28.63 -6.43
C LEU A 300 6.46 28.90 -7.59
N GLU A 301 7.71 28.43 -7.46
CA GLU A 301 8.79 28.70 -8.42
C GLU A 301 8.60 27.96 -9.76
N SER A 302 7.98 26.76 -9.75
CA SER A 302 7.81 25.95 -10.95
C SER A 302 6.44 25.26 -11.02
N ARG A 303 6.02 24.96 -12.26
CA ARG A 303 4.82 24.22 -12.57
C ARG A 303 4.84 22.78 -11.99
N ASP A 304 5.99 22.12 -11.99
CA ASP A 304 6.15 20.76 -11.47
C ASP A 304 6.03 20.72 -9.94
N THR A 305 6.58 21.76 -9.28
CA THR A 305 6.39 21.95 -7.84
C THR A 305 4.91 22.20 -7.53
N ALA A 306 4.21 22.99 -8.34
CA ALA A 306 2.78 23.25 -8.17
C ALA A 306 1.93 21.98 -8.35
N LYS A 307 2.25 21.15 -9.34
CA LYS A 307 1.63 19.84 -9.53
C LYS A 307 1.79 18.94 -8.30
N THR A 308 2.99 18.84 -7.77
CA THR A 308 3.27 18.04 -6.55
C THR A 308 2.59 18.64 -5.33
N PHE A 309 2.60 19.97 -5.21
CA PHE A 309 1.97 20.71 -4.11
C PHE A 309 0.47 20.49 -4.07
N ILE A 310 -0.26 20.67 -5.18
CA ILE A 310 -1.72 20.57 -5.19
C ILE A 310 -2.20 19.17 -4.80
N TYR A 311 -1.58 18.11 -5.31
CA TYR A 311 -1.92 16.76 -4.91
C TYR A 311 -1.60 16.47 -3.45
N ALA A 312 -0.44 16.88 -2.97
CA ALA A 312 -0.11 16.76 -1.54
C ALA A 312 -1.11 17.52 -0.66
N PHE A 313 -1.51 18.73 -1.09
CA PHE A 313 -2.51 19.56 -0.40
C PHE A 313 -3.88 18.86 -0.32
N ILE A 314 -4.39 18.33 -1.44
CA ILE A 314 -5.68 17.61 -1.50
C ILE A 314 -5.66 16.40 -0.58
N TYR A 315 -4.54 15.67 -0.52
CA TYR A 315 -4.36 14.52 0.37
C TYR A 315 -4.01 14.87 1.82
N GLY A 316 -4.17 16.13 2.21
CA GLY A 316 -4.06 16.58 3.60
C GLY A 316 -2.63 16.71 4.13
N ALA A 317 -1.64 16.94 3.25
CA ALA A 317 -0.26 17.13 3.69
C ALA A 317 -0.14 18.28 4.71
N GLY A 318 0.55 18.02 5.82
CA GLY A 318 0.90 19.03 6.83
C GLY A 318 1.94 20.03 6.31
N ASN A 319 2.08 21.15 7.00
CA ASN A 319 2.95 22.27 6.60
C ASN A 319 4.41 21.82 6.36
N LYS A 320 4.94 20.92 7.20
CA LYS A 320 6.28 20.36 7.04
C LYS A 320 6.47 19.65 5.69
N LYS A 321 5.47 18.87 5.26
CA LYS A 321 5.51 18.17 3.96
C LYS A 321 5.40 19.15 2.80
N LEU A 322 4.50 20.15 2.89
CA LEU A 322 4.34 21.18 1.86
C LEU A 322 5.62 22.01 1.70
N GLY A 323 6.27 22.39 2.82
CA GLY A 323 7.56 23.06 2.77
C GLY A 323 8.66 22.21 2.12
N SER A 324 8.71 20.91 2.46
CA SER A 324 9.72 19.99 1.90
C SER A 324 9.58 19.78 0.39
N ILE A 325 8.38 19.88 -0.19
CA ILE A 325 8.13 19.83 -1.64
C ILE A 325 8.83 20.98 -2.36
N CYS A 326 8.93 22.13 -1.69
CA CYS A 326 9.61 23.33 -2.20
C CYS A 326 11.08 23.42 -1.78
N GLY A 327 11.65 22.35 -1.18
CA GLY A 327 13.02 22.39 -0.64
C GLY A 327 13.19 23.35 0.56
N ARG A 328 12.09 23.74 1.22
CA ARG A 328 12.03 24.73 2.31
C ARG A 328 11.51 24.11 3.61
N ASN A 329 11.49 24.90 4.67
CA ASN A 329 11.06 24.50 6.01
C ASN A 329 9.53 24.52 6.19
N GLU A 330 9.07 24.13 7.38
CA GLU A 330 7.65 24.07 7.75
C GLU A 330 6.97 25.46 7.75
N SER A 331 7.68 26.52 8.14
CA SER A 331 7.14 27.90 8.14
C SER A 331 6.80 28.33 6.72
N TYR A 332 7.67 28.04 5.76
CA TYR A 332 7.38 28.29 4.34
C TYR A 332 6.18 27.47 3.84
N GLY A 333 6.08 26.20 4.25
CA GLY A 333 4.92 25.36 3.92
C GLY A 333 3.61 25.92 4.45
N LYS A 334 3.61 26.50 5.65
CA LYS A 334 2.45 27.23 6.20
C LYS A 334 2.12 28.46 5.35
N GLN A 335 3.12 29.25 5.01
CA GLN A 335 2.95 30.48 4.22
C GLN A 335 2.33 30.22 2.83
N ILE A 336 2.85 29.22 2.07
CA ILE A 336 2.28 28.89 0.75
C ILE A 336 0.86 28.37 0.85
N LYS A 337 0.57 27.55 1.88
CA LYS A 337 -0.79 27.04 2.15
C LYS A 337 -1.78 28.19 2.42
N GLU A 338 -1.41 29.13 3.26
CA GLU A 338 -2.23 30.32 3.59
C GLU A 338 -2.43 31.20 2.36
N ARG A 339 -1.36 31.46 1.58
CA ARG A 339 -1.43 32.22 0.33
C ARG A 339 -2.41 31.56 -0.65
N PHE A 340 -2.27 30.27 -0.88
CA PHE A 340 -3.13 29.51 -1.79
C PHE A 340 -4.60 29.58 -1.38
N LEU A 341 -4.92 29.38 -0.10
CA LEU A 341 -6.28 29.49 0.42
C LEU A 341 -6.83 30.92 0.33
N LYS A 342 -5.99 31.94 0.50
CA LYS A 342 -6.37 33.34 0.33
C LYS A 342 -6.65 33.70 -1.12
N SER A 343 -5.83 33.18 -2.04
CA SER A 343 -5.99 33.41 -3.50
C SER A 343 -7.15 32.62 -4.09
N LEU A 344 -7.67 31.58 -3.38
CA LEU A 344 -8.77 30.74 -3.84
C LEU A 344 -9.87 30.63 -2.77
N PRO A 345 -10.69 31.68 -2.57
CA PRO A 345 -11.71 31.72 -1.51
C PRO A 345 -12.75 30.59 -1.60
N SER A 346 -13.05 30.11 -2.81
CA SER A 346 -13.95 28.97 -3.04
C SER A 346 -13.42 27.67 -2.39
N LEU A 347 -12.12 27.43 -2.48
CA LEU A 347 -11.46 26.29 -1.82
C LEU A 347 -11.51 26.43 -0.30
N LYS A 348 -11.28 27.65 0.21
CA LYS A 348 -11.39 27.91 1.65
C LYS A 348 -12.80 27.63 2.15
N ARG A 349 -13.83 28.14 1.47
CA ARG A 349 -15.24 27.84 1.81
C ARG A 349 -15.57 26.35 1.77
N LEU A 350 -15.08 25.63 0.76
CA LEU A 350 -15.26 24.18 0.69
C LEU A 350 -14.64 23.50 1.91
N ARG A 351 -13.41 23.85 2.27
CA ARG A 351 -12.73 23.29 3.43
C ARG A 351 -13.50 23.58 4.73
N ASP A 352 -13.94 24.83 4.94
CA ASP A 352 -14.72 25.22 6.12
C ASP A 352 -16.04 24.41 6.23
N ARG A 353 -16.68 24.15 5.07
CA ARG A 353 -17.87 23.26 5.00
C ARG A 353 -17.55 21.83 5.36
N VAL A 354 -16.42 21.29 4.90
CA VAL A 354 -15.97 19.94 5.25
C VAL A 354 -15.68 19.86 6.74
N ASP A 355 -14.93 20.81 7.30
CA ASP A 355 -14.61 20.86 8.73
C ASP A 355 -15.89 20.92 9.59
N LEU A 356 -16.92 21.66 9.14
CA LEU A 356 -18.22 21.70 9.82
C LEU A 356 -18.97 20.36 9.71
N ALA A 357 -18.93 19.72 8.54
CA ALA A 357 -19.59 18.43 8.33
C ALA A 357 -18.92 17.31 9.12
N CYS A 358 -17.58 17.32 9.27
CA CYS A 358 -16.84 16.38 10.10
C CYS A 358 -17.33 16.34 11.56
N ARG A 359 -17.83 17.46 12.09
CA ARG A 359 -18.42 17.51 13.43
C ARG A 359 -19.69 16.67 13.58
N LYS A 360 -20.34 16.29 12.47
CA LYS A 360 -21.48 15.38 12.42
C LYS A 360 -21.07 13.90 12.39
N GLY A 361 -19.76 13.60 12.30
CA GLY A 361 -19.21 12.26 12.24
C GLY A 361 -19.28 11.60 10.86
N TYR A 362 -19.75 12.31 9.83
CA TYR A 362 -19.76 11.79 8.47
C TYR A 362 -19.76 12.90 7.40
N LEU A 363 -19.27 12.57 6.22
CA LEU A 363 -19.42 13.35 4.98
C LEU A 363 -20.32 12.60 3.99
N LYS A 364 -21.05 13.35 3.15
CA LYS A 364 -21.80 12.75 2.04
C LYS A 364 -20.96 12.69 0.78
N GLY A 365 -20.81 11.50 0.21
CA GLY A 365 -20.23 11.29 -1.11
C GLY A 365 -21.16 11.79 -2.24
N ILE A 366 -20.64 11.80 -3.47
CA ILE A 366 -21.41 12.21 -4.66
C ILE A 366 -22.63 11.32 -4.91
N ASP A 367 -22.53 10.06 -4.57
CA ASP A 367 -23.59 9.04 -4.62
C ASP A 367 -24.49 9.03 -3.37
N GLN A 368 -24.36 10.04 -2.51
CA GLN A 368 -25.10 10.22 -1.26
C GLN A 368 -24.77 9.23 -0.15
N ARG A 369 -23.72 8.39 -0.28
CA ARG A 369 -23.27 7.54 0.83
C ARG A 369 -22.70 8.39 1.97
N ASN A 370 -22.86 7.88 3.20
CA ASN A 370 -22.22 8.47 4.35
C ASN A 370 -20.79 7.91 4.49
N LEU A 371 -19.81 8.77 4.31
CA LEU A 371 -18.41 8.47 4.59
C LEU A 371 -18.17 8.79 6.07
N ILE A 372 -18.00 7.76 6.88
CA ILE A 372 -17.75 7.90 8.33
C ILE A 372 -16.34 8.46 8.55
N ILE A 373 -16.21 9.40 9.49
CA ILE A 373 -14.96 10.12 9.79
C ILE A 373 -14.51 9.78 11.21
#